data_19b80d89eedd4b51eda4dcfa1d327a83
#
_entry.id   19b80d89eedd4b51eda4dcfa1d327a83
#
_cell.length_a   1.000
_cell.length_b   1.000
_cell.length_c   1.000
_cell.angle_alpha   90.00
_cell.angle_beta   90.00
_cell.angle_gamma   90.00
#
_symmetry.space_group_name_H-M   'P 1'
#
loop_
_entity.id
_entity.type
_entity.pdbx_description
1 polymer ?
#
loop_
_entity_poly.entity_id
_entity_poly.type
_entity_poly.pdbx_seq_one_letter_code
_entity_poly.pdbx_strand_id
1 'polypeptide(L)'
;MAVVLDNLNAPRAPRHPEKAHRADQPAQRKPDWIRVKAPVSKGYLETLGIVRAHRLHTVCEEAGCPNIGECWEQKHATFMIMGDTCTRACAFCNVRTGLPGPLDPQEPARVAEAVGKLGLKHVVVTSVDRDDLADGGAAHFAAVIAAIRAACPATTIEVLTPDFLRKEGAAETVVAARPDVFNHNLETVPSNYLSVRPGARYFTSIRLLQRVKELAPAMFTKSGLVLGLGEERNEVLQVMDDLRAADVDFLTIGQYLQPSRKHHAVVRFVPPDEFTAYETIARAKGFLMVSASPLTRSSHTRARILRGFRPRAAGGAEADHPRKTCRNSPPSARYDMPRPGCSTWSPTSSAIRNSCRCAAASRCATANAPPTAARFWWRR
;
A
#
# COMPACT_ATOMS: atom_id res chain seq x y z
N MET A 1 32.65 -33.86 8.53
CA MET A 1 31.65 -32.80 8.39
C MET A 1 30.66 -32.97 9.54
N ALA A 2 30.75 -32.13 10.56
CA ALA A 2 29.79 -32.16 11.69
C ALA A 2 28.54 -31.39 11.23
N VAL A 3 27.43 -32.07 11.12
CA VAL A 3 26.10 -31.44 10.95
C VAL A 3 25.78 -30.77 12.29
N VAL A 4 25.87 -29.45 12.33
CA VAL A 4 25.32 -28.66 13.44
C VAL A 4 23.81 -28.82 13.38
N LEU A 5 23.26 -29.70 14.18
CA LEU A 5 21.83 -29.76 14.46
C LEU A 5 21.49 -28.48 15.24
N ASP A 6 20.99 -27.50 14.56
CA ASP A 6 20.40 -26.33 15.20
C ASP A 6 19.39 -26.81 16.26
N ASN A 7 19.54 -26.29 17.45
CA ASN A 7 18.82 -26.68 18.64
C ASN A 7 17.30 -26.37 18.45
N LEU A 8 16.57 -27.35 17.90
CA LEU A 8 15.14 -27.25 17.59
C LEU A 8 14.25 -26.94 18.81
N ASN A 9 14.83 -26.99 20.02
CA ASN A 9 14.13 -26.77 21.30
C ASN A 9 14.43 -25.40 21.94
N ALA A 10 15.23 -24.53 21.35
CA ALA A 10 15.36 -23.18 21.88
C ALA A 10 14.01 -22.44 21.75
N PRO A 11 13.49 -21.83 22.83
CA PRO A 11 12.25 -21.06 22.73
C PRO A 11 12.45 -19.94 21.72
N ARG A 12 11.77 -20.06 20.56
CA ARG A 12 11.81 -18.99 19.56
C ARG A 12 11.26 -17.73 20.20
N ALA A 13 11.98 -16.63 20.06
CA ALA A 13 11.49 -15.31 20.49
C ALA A 13 10.07 -15.07 19.96
N PRO A 14 9.18 -14.47 20.75
CA PRO A 14 7.80 -14.23 20.33
C PRO A 14 7.79 -13.45 19.01
N ARG A 15 6.92 -13.87 18.07
CA ARG A 15 6.82 -13.24 16.75
C ARG A 15 6.44 -11.76 16.83
N HIS A 16 5.67 -11.41 17.85
CA HIS A 16 5.15 -10.08 18.12
C HIS A 16 5.34 -9.72 19.59
N PRO A 17 6.55 -9.34 20.01
CA PRO A 17 6.83 -9.01 21.41
C PRO A 17 5.96 -7.86 21.92
N GLU A 18 5.63 -6.89 21.08
CA GLU A 18 4.77 -5.75 21.41
C GLU A 18 3.30 -6.13 21.64
N LYS A 19 2.87 -7.29 21.13
CA LYS A 19 1.50 -7.81 21.29
C LYS A 19 1.38 -8.81 22.44
N ALA A 20 2.50 -9.24 23.03
CA ALA A 20 2.50 -10.30 24.05
C ALA A 20 1.60 -9.98 25.26
N HIS A 21 1.57 -8.72 25.68
CA HIS A 21 0.79 -8.25 26.84
C HIS A 21 -0.60 -7.70 26.45
N ARG A 22 -0.96 -7.70 25.16
CA ARG A 22 -2.31 -7.28 24.75
C ARG A 22 -3.35 -8.31 25.19
N ALA A 23 -4.51 -7.83 25.62
CA ALA A 23 -5.67 -8.70 25.84
C ALA A 23 -6.07 -9.41 24.55
N ASP A 24 -6.59 -10.63 24.67
CA ASP A 24 -7.12 -11.36 23.53
C ASP A 24 -8.33 -10.64 22.95
N GLN A 25 -8.30 -10.44 21.64
CA GLN A 25 -9.42 -9.87 20.91
C GLN A 25 -10.43 -10.97 20.53
N PRO A 26 -11.72 -10.64 20.43
CA PRO A 26 -12.72 -11.58 19.95
C PRO A 26 -12.32 -12.15 18.57
N ALA A 27 -12.50 -13.44 18.40
CA ALA A 27 -12.33 -14.11 17.11
C ALA A 27 -13.70 -14.57 16.61
N GLN A 28 -14.16 -13.94 15.54
CA GLN A 28 -15.43 -14.30 14.91
C GLN A 28 -15.24 -15.55 14.01
N ARG A 29 -16.27 -16.40 13.93
CA ARG A 29 -16.31 -17.50 12.96
C ARG A 29 -16.34 -16.92 11.55
N LYS A 30 -15.45 -17.43 10.69
CA LYS A 30 -15.44 -17.05 9.27
C LYS A 30 -16.74 -17.53 8.60
N PRO A 31 -17.41 -16.66 7.81
CA PRO A 31 -18.60 -17.04 7.06
C PRO A 31 -18.26 -18.00 5.92
N ASP A 32 -19.29 -18.69 5.40
CA ASP A 32 -19.13 -19.77 4.42
C ASP A 32 -18.54 -19.34 3.08
N TRP A 33 -18.62 -18.06 2.73
CA TRP A 33 -18.01 -17.53 1.50
C TRP A 33 -16.49 -17.30 1.62
N ILE A 34 -15.88 -17.41 2.80
CA ILE A 34 -14.43 -17.38 2.99
C ILE A 34 -13.89 -18.81 2.99
N ARG A 35 -13.65 -19.34 1.79
CA ARG A 35 -13.10 -20.68 1.59
C ARG A 35 -11.77 -20.58 0.84
N VAL A 36 -10.79 -21.34 1.28
CA VAL A 36 -9.45 -21.39 0.72
C VAL A 36 -9.05 -22.80 0.37
N LYS A 37 -8.19 -22.96 -0.64
CA LYS A 37 -7.61 -24.24 -1.00
C LYS A 37 -6.49 -24.64 -0.03
N ALA A 38 -6.44 -25.90 0.37
CA ALA A 38 -5.34 -26.42 1.17
C ALA A 38 -4.03 -26.38 0.38
N PRO A 39 -2.89 -26.04 1.00
CA PRO A 39 -1.58 -25.91 0.35
C PRO A 39 -0.87 -27.27 0.21
N VAL A 40 -1.45 -28.19 -0.56
CA VAL A 40 -0.98 -29.60 -0.68
C VAL A 40 -0.71 -30.03 -2.13
N SER A 41 -0.88 -29.13 -3.11
CA SER A 41 -0.68 -29.45 -4.51
C SER A 41 0.79 -29.62 -4.88
N LYS A 42 1.07 -30.35 -5.98
CA LYS A 42 2.43 -30.52 -6.50
C LYS A 42 3.08 -29.16 -6.82
N GLY A 43 2.34 -28.25 -7.48
CA GLY A 43 2.85 -26.90 -7.80
C GLY A 43 3.17 -26.08 -6.56
N TYR A 44 2.40 -26.23 -5.47
CA TYR A 44 2.71 -25.63 -4.18
C TYR A 44 4.04 -26.15 -3.63
N LEU A 45 4.26 -27.47 -3.63
CA LEU A 45 5.49 -28.08 -3.10
C LEU A 45 6.71 -27.71 -3.94
N GLU A 46 6.58 -27.64 -5.26
CA GLU A 46 7.64 -27.18 -6.16
C GLU A 46 8.03 -25.72 -5.85
N THR A 47 7.05 -24.83 -5.69
CA THR A 47 7.28 -23.43 -5.35
C THR A 47 7.95 -23.30 -3.98
N LEU A 48 7.47 -24.04 -2.98
CA LEU A 48 8.06 -24.12 -1.65
C LEU A 48 9.54 -24.56 -1.72
N GLY A 49 9.84 -25.59 -2.51
CA GLY A 49 11.20 -26.10 -2.71
C GLY A 49 12.14 -25.01 -3.27
N ILE A 50 11.68 -24.23 -4.26
CA ILE A 50 12.47 -23.12 -4.84
C ILE A 50 12.70 -22.03 -3.80
N VAL A 51 11.65 -21.59 -3.08
CA VAL A 51 11.76 -20.55 -2.04
C VAL A 51 12.78 -20.96 -0.96
N ARG A 52 12.72 -22.22 -0.49
CA ARG A 52 13.64 -22.76 0.53
C ARG A 52 15.08 -22.89 0.03
N ALA A 53 15.26 -23.42 -1.21
CA ALA A 53 16.58 -23.58 -1.80
C ALA A 53 17.35 -22.25 -1.95
N HIS A 54 16.61 -21.17 -2.18
CA HIS A 54 17.19 -19.81 -2.31
C HIS A 54 17.18 -19.03 -1.00
N ARG A 55 16.76 -19.61 0.13
CA ARG A 55 16.67 -18.95 1.44
C ARG A 55 15.91 -17.62 1.38
N LEU A 56 14.78 -17.61 0.67
CA LEU A 56 13.97 -16.41 0.47
C LEU A 56 12.77 -16.39 1.42
N HIS A 57 12.35 -15.19 1.78
CA HIS A 57 11.11 -14.94 2.50
C HIS A 57 9.99 -14.58 1.53
N THR A 58 8.77 -14.97 1.86
CA THR A 58 7.59 -14.58 1.09
C THR A 58 6.53 -13.98 2.01
N VAL A 59 5.90 -12.90 1.57
CA VAL A 59 4.74 -12.36 2.31
C VAL A 59 3.60 -13.37 2.38
N CYS A 60 3.54 -14.32 1.45
CA CYS A 60 2.54 -15.38 1.45
C CYS A 60 2.61 -16.24 2.72
N GLU A 61 3.83 -16.56 3.18
CA GLU A 61 4.06 -17.30 4.43
C GLU A 61 4.00 -16.36 5.63
N GLU A 62 4.74 -15.25 5.59
CA GLU A 62 4.90 -14.37 6.74
C GLU A 62 3.59 -13.68 7.16
N ALA A 63 2.77 -13.28 6.20
CA ALA A 63 1.45 -12.71 6.49
C ALA A 63 0.35 -13.76 6.71
N GLY A 64 0.64 -15.06 6.52
CA GLY A 64 -0.37 -16.11 6.60
C GLY A 64 -1.46 -15.95 5.52
N CYS A 65 -1.03 -15.72 4.27
CA CYS A 65 -1.94 -15.42 3.16
C CYS A 65 -2.91 -16.57 2.89
N PRO A 66 -4.23 -16.34 2.84
CA PRO A 66 -5.21 -17.40 2.60
C PRO A 66 -5.10 -18.01 1.19
N ASN A 67 -4.50 -17.30 0.24
CA ASN A 67 -4.42 -17.75 -1.16
C ASN A 67 -3.12 -18.52 -1.47
N ILE A 68 -2.28 -18.81 -0.46
CA ILE A 68 -0.96 -19.41 -0.68
C ILE A 68 -1.06 -20.73 -1.46
N GLY A 69 -2.05 -21.60 -1.16
CA GLY A 69 -2.24 -22.86 -1.84
C GLY A 69 -2.53 -22.71 -3.33
N GLU A 70 -3.40 -21.75 -3.70
CA GLU A 70 -3.74 -21.48 -5.09
C GLU A 70 -2.64 -20.73 -5.84
N CYS A 71 -2.08 -19.69 -5.22
CA CYS A 71 -1.01 -18.91 -5.84
C CYS A 71 0.22 -19.74 -6.14
N TRP A 72 0.66 -20.56 -5.19
CA TRP A 72 1.87 -21.37 -5.34
C TRP A 72 1.66 -22.58 -6.25
N GLU A 73 0.44 -23.13 -6.34
CA GLU A 73 0.08 -24.10 -7.37
C GLU A 73 0.34 -23.55 -8.79
N GLN A 74 0.09 -22.25 -8.96
CA GLN A 74 0.31 -21.53 -10.22
C GLN A 74 1.74 -20.94 -10.32
N LYS A 75 2.64 -21.32 -9.42
CA LYS A 75 4.01 -20.82 -9.29
C LYS A 75 4.11 -19.31 -9.02
N HIS A 76 3.08 -18.72 -8.46
CA HIS A 76 3.04 -17.31 -8.10
C HIS A 76 3.47 -17.11 -6.64
N ALA A 77 4.64 -16.54 -6.41
CA ALA A 77 5.10 -16.10 -5.09
C ALA A 77 5.32 -14.58 -5.05
N THR A 78 5.08 -13.98 -3.90
CA THR A 78 5.44 -12.58 -3.63
C THR A 78 6.63 -12.60 -2.70
N PHE A 79 7.78 -12.17 -3.23
CA PHE A 79 9.01 -12.16 -2.46
C PHE A 79 9.02 -11.00 -1.47
N MET A 80 9.44 -11.30 -0.25
CA MET A 80 9.62 -10.30 0.81
C MET A 80 11.13 -10.18 1.06
N ILE A 81 11.68 -9.03 0.73
CA ILE A 81 13.10 -8.74 0.84
C ILE A 81 13.46 -8.05 2.15
N MET A 82 14.75 -7.99 2.46
CA MET A 82 15.32 -7.38 3.66
C MET A 82 15.00 -8.13 4.96
N GLY A 83 14.76 -9.45 4.84
CA GLY A 83 14.50 -10.34 5.96
C GLY A 83 13.02 -10.49 6.32
N ASP A 84 12.77 -11.08 7.51
CA ASP A 84 11.45 -11.44 8.03
C ASP A 84 10.95 -10.57 9.18
N THR A 85 11.74 -9.58 9.61
CA THR A 85 11.49 -8.78 10.81
C THR A 85 11.28 -7.32 10.44
N CYS A 86 10.12 -6.77 10.82
CA CYS A 86 9.68 -5.42 10.52
C CYS A 86 9.93 -4.49 11.70
N THR A 87 10.36 -3.25 11.45
CA THR A 87 10.54 -2.23 12.49
C THR A 87 9.21 -1.66 13.00
N ARG A 88 8.09 -1.90 12.28
CA ARG A 88 6.77 -1.37 12.63
C ARG A 88 5.80 -2.44 13.10
N ALA A 89 4.95 -2.07 14.05
CA ALA A 89 4.01 -2.94 14.74
C ALA A 89 2.54 -2.68 14.33
N CYS A 90 2.23 -2.86 13.05
CA CYS A 90 0.86 -2.74 12.56
C CYS A 90 -0.05 -3.76 13.24
N ALA A 91 -1.23 -3.32 13.74
CA ALA A 91 -2.09 -4.17 14.55
C ALA A 91 -2.73 -5.34 13.77
N PHE A 92 -2.84 -5.20 12.44
CA PHE A 92 -3.43 -6.19 11.54
C PHE A 92 -2.42 -7.18 10.96
N CYS A 93 -1.11 -6.84 10.97
CA CYS A 93 -0.07 -7.55 10.24
C CYS A 93 0.51 -8.72 11.05
N ASN A 94 0.72 -9.86 10.36
CA ASN A 94 1.31 -11.07 10.95
C ASN A 94 2.82 -11.19 10.75
N VAL A 95 3.46 -10.26 10.03
CA VAL A 95 4.91 -10.23 9.86
C VAL A 95 5.59 -9.99 11.21
N ARG A 96 6.67 -10.72 11.49
CA ARG A 96 7.45 -10.57 12.73
C ARG A 96 7.86 -9.12 12.95
N THR A 97 7.85 -8.68 14.20
CA THR A 97 8.27 -7.32 14.60
C THR A 97 9.51 -7.35 15.48
N GLY A 98 10.35 -6.32 15.37
CA GLY A 98 11.57 -6.20 16.18
C GLY A 98 12.67 -5.41 15.47
N LEU A 99 13.92 -5.69 15.86
CA LEU A 99 15.10 -5.16 15.19
C LEU A 99 15.53 -6.14 14.10
N PRO A 100 15.50 -5.72 12.82
CA PRO A 100 15.96 -6.55 11.72
C PRO A 100 17.47 -6.77 11.74
N GLY A 101 17.94 -7.88 11.17
CA GLY A 101 19.35 -8.11 10.92
C GLY A 101 19.93 -7.23 9.81
N PRO A 102 21.24 -7.35 9.55
CA PRO A 102 21.88 -6.65 8.43
C PRO A 102 21.29 -7.11 7.09
N LEU A 103 21.38 -6.24 6.08
CA LEU A 103 21.00 -6.60 4.71
C LEU A 103 21.93 -7.68 4.16
N ASP A 104 21.35 -8.65 3.45
CA ASP A 104 22.13 -9.65 2.72
C ASP A 104 22.46 -9.14 1.31
N PRO A 105 23.71 -8.86 0.98
CA PRO A 105 24.11 -8.35 -0.34
C PRO A 105 23.86 -9.35 -1.47
N GLN A 106 23.65 -10.63 -1.17
CA GLN A 106 23.37 -11.66 -2.19
C GLN A 106 21.85 -11.88 -2.40
N GLU A 107 20.99 -11.29 -1.58
CA GLU A 107 19.54 -11.45 -1.71
C GLU A 107 19.03 -11.03 -3.11
N PRO A 108 19.46 -9.91 -3.72
CA PRO A 108 19.02 -9.53 -5.07
C PRO A 108 19.29 -10.60 -6.13
N ALA A 109 20.46 -11.22 -6.11
CA ALA A 109 20.81 -12.29 -7.06
C ALA A 109 19.96 -13.54 -6.84
N ARG A 110 19.73 -13.94 -5.58
CA ARG A 110 18.90 -15.11 -5.25
C ARG A 110 17.44 -14.91 -5.63
N VAL A 111 16.90 -13.69 -5.44
CA VAL A 111 15.53 -13.34 -5.88
C VAL A 111 15.44 -13.46 -7.40
N ALA A 112 16.39 -12.90 -8.14
CA ALA A 112 16.41 -12.97 -9.60
C ALA A 112 16.49 -14.41 -10.11
N GLU A 113 17.32 -15.26 -9.49
CA GLU A 113 17.42 -16.69 -9.82
C GLU A 113 16.10 -17.43 -9.55
N ALA A 114 15.46 -17.17 -8.42
CA ALA A 114 14.17 -17.78 -8.09
C ALA A 114 13.07 -17.35 -9.08
N VAL A 115 13.04 -16.08 -9.49
CA VAL A 115 12.12 -15.55 -10.51
C VAL A 115 12.30 -16.31 -11.84
N GLY A 116 13.55 -16.55 -12.25
CA GLY A 116 13.87 -17.32 -13.45
C GLY A 116 13.44 -18.78 -13.34
N LYS A 117 13.75 -19.47 -12.22
CA LYS A 117 13.35 -20.88 -11.99
C LYS A 117 11.84 -21.07 -11.93
N LEU A 118 11.11 -20.10 -11.40
CA LEU A 118 9.65 -20.14 -11.39
C LEU A 118 9.04 -19.77 -12.75
N GLY A 119 9.82 -19.19 -13.67
CA GLY A 119 9.34 -18.75 -14.99
C GLY A 119 8.29 -17.66 -14.92
N LEU A 120 8.45 -16.72 -13.97
CA LEU A 120 7.46 -15.69 -13.71
C LEU A 120 7.37 -14.68 -14.87
N LYS A 121 6.17 -14.48 -15.40
CA LYS A 121 5.89 -13.40 -16.35
C LYS A 121 5.69 -12.06 -15.63
N HIS A 122 5.35 -12.12 -14.36
CA HIS A 122 5.16 -10.96 -13.47
C HIS A 122 5.58 -11.34 -12.06
N VAL A 123 6.38 -10.51 -11.42
CA VAL A 123 6.83 -10.70 -10.05
C VAL A 123 6.38 -9.53 -9.19
N VAL A 124 5.96 -9.81 -7.96
CA VAL A 124 5.78 -8.79 -6.93
C VAL A 124 6.89 -8.94 -5.90
N VAL A 125 7.59 -7.84 -5.66
CA VAL A 125 8.61 -7.71 -4.64
C VAL A 125 8.10 -6.75 -3.58
N THR A 126 8.06 -7.20 -2.33
CA THR A 126 7.72 -6.37 -1.18
C THR A 126 8.81 -6.45 -0.14
N SER A 127 8.70 -5.69 0.94
CA SER A 127 9.65 -5.74 2.05
C SER A 127 8.96 -5.61 3.39
N VAL A 128 9.71 -5.86 4.44
CA VAL A 128 9.43 -5.32 5.78
C VAL A 128 9.75 -3.82 5.81
N ASP A 129 9.18 -3.07 6.76
CA ASP A 129 9.65 -1.71 7.03
C ASP A 129 11.05 -1.77 7.65
N ARG A 130 11.96 -0.96 7.15
CA ARG A 130 13.35 -0.81 7.56
C ARG A 130 13.64 0.64 7.96
N ASP A 131 12.89 1.13 8.96
CA ASP A 131 13.07 2.48 9.48
C ASP A 131 14.47 2.71 10.11
N ASP A 132 15.16 1.61 10.41
CA ASP A 132 16.54 1.56 10.89
C ASP A 132 17.58 1.94 9.83
N LEU A 133 17.28 1.75 8.53
CA LEU A 133 18.19 2.10 7.43
C LEU A 133 18.05 3.57 7.04
N ALA A 134 19.15 4.18 6.63
CA ALA A 134 19.19 5.60 6.27
C ALA A 134 18.22 5.96 5.13
N ASP A 135 18.06 5.06 4.15
CA ASP A 135 17.22 5.21 2.96
C ASP A 135 15.91 4.41 3.06
N GLY A 136 15.63 3.76 4.21
CA GLY A 136 14.46 2.89 4.37
C GLY A 136 14.50 1.62 3.50
N GLY A 137 15.66 1.26 2.94
CA GLY A 137 15.85 0.10 2.07
C GLY A 137 15.60 0.37 0.58
N ALA A 138 15.50 1.63 0.16
CA ALA A 138 15.25 2.00 -1.24
C ALA A 138 16.34 1.50 -2.19
N ALA A 139 17.62 1.61 -1.82
CA ALA A 139 18.73 1.11 -2.61
C ALA A 139 18.68 -0.42 -2.78
N HIS A 140 18.21 -1.16 -1.76
CA HIS A 140 18.05 -2.60 -1.86
C HIS A 140 16.92 -3.00 -2.82
N PHE A 141 15.78 -2.27 -2.81
CA PHE A 141 14.74 -2.43 -3.84
C PHE A 141 15.32 -2.20 -5.24
N ALA A 142 16.08 -1.14 -5.45
CA ALA A 142 16.70 -0.84 -6.74
C ALA A 142 17.65 -1.96 -7.20
N ALA A 143 18.45 -2.51 -6.28
CA ALA A 143 19.35 -3.64 -6.58
C ALA A 143 18.57 -4.91 -6.98
N VAL A 144 17.46 -5.21 -6.30
CA VAL A 144 16.59 -6.36 -6.64
C VAL A 144 15.94 -6.15 -8.01
N ILE A 145 15.43 -4.96 -8.31
CA ILE A 145 14.85 -4.64 -9.62
C ILE A 145 15.90 -4.84 -10.73
N ALA A 146 17.11 -4.30 -10.53
CA ALA A 146 18.20 -4.41 -11.49
C ALA A 146 18.61 -5.87 -11.74
N ALA A 147 18.73 -6.67 -10.68
CA ALA A 147 19.07 -8.09 -10.77
C ALA A 147 18.00 -8.89 -11.54
N ILE A 148 16.70 -8.64 -11.27
CA ILE A 148 15.59 -9.29 -11.98
C ILE A 148 15.59 -8.87 -13.46
N ARG A 149 15.78 -7.58 -13.77
CA ARG A 149 15.84 -7.08 -15.15
C ARG A 149 16.98 -7.72 -15.94
N ALA A 150 18.16 -7.91 -15.34
CA ALA A 150 19.31 -8.55 -15.97
C ALA A 150 19.05 -10.04 -16.25
N ALA A 151 18.49 -10.76 -15.29
CA ALA A 151 18.28 -12.22 -15.41
C ALA A 151 17.00 -12.58 -16.18
N CYS A 152 15.95 -11.78 -16.09
CA CYS A 152 14.61 -12.05 -16.62
C CYS A 152 14.01 -10.81 -17.30
N PRO A 153 14.56 -10.34 -18.43
CA PRO A 153 14.19 -9.05 -19.05
C PRO A 153 12.73 -8.95 -19.49
N ALA A 154 12.07 -10.09 -19.74
CA ALA A 154 10.65 -10.14 -20.14
C ALA A 154 9.68 -10.14 -18.95
N THR A 155 10.20 -10.25 -17.71
CA THR A 155 9.35 -10.27 -16.50
C THR A 155 8.96 -8.85 -16.12
N THR A 156 7.67 -8.60 -15.95
CA THR A 156 7.19 -7.34 -15.37
C THR A 156 7.36 -7.34 -13.85
N ILE A 157 7.78 -6.21 -13.30
CA ILE A 157 8.13 -6.06 -11.89
C ILE A 157 7.17 -5.09 -11.22
N GLU A 158 6.41 -5.56 -10.25
CA GLU A 158 5.66 -4.74 -9.31
C GLU A 158 6.44 -4.68 -8.00
N VAL A 159 6.61 -3.47 -7.45
CA VAL A 159 7.14 -3.28 -6.10
C VAL A 159 6.02 -2.85 -5.17
N LEU A 160 5.88 -3.49 -4.02
CA LEU A 160 5.02 -3.06 -2.92
C LEU A 160 5.91 -2.50 -1.82
N THR A 161 6.01 -1.17 -1.78
CA THR A 161 6.96 -0.47 -0.91
C THR A 161 6.32 -0.04 0.41
N PRO A 162 7.14 0.16 1.49
CA PRO A 162 6.77 0.96 2.63
C PRO A 162 6.67 2.44 2.26
N ASP A 163 6.30 3.31 3.22
CA ASP A 163 6.33 4.77 3.04
C ASP A 163 7.73 5.38 3.25
N PHE A 164 8.75 4.53 3.43
CA PHE A 164 10.16 4.85 3.70
C PHE A 164 10.35 5.85 4.86
N LEU A 165 9.37 6.03 5.74
CA LEU A 165 9.37 7.02 6.81
C LEU A 165 9.68 8.44 6.30
N ARG A 166 9.30 8.77 5.07
CA ARG A 166 9.56 10.06 4.39
C ARG A 166 11.04 10.39 4.20
N LYS A 167 11.91 9.37 4.14
CA LYS A 167 13.35 9.57 3.91
C LYS A 167 13.55 10.16 2.52
N GLU A 168 14.32 11.23 2.47
CA GLU A 168 14.61 11.97 1.24
C GLU A 168 15.29 11.08 0.21
N GLY A 169 14.90 11.20 -1.05
CA GLY A 169 15.47 10.42 -2.15
C GLY A 169 15.04 8.96 -2.24
N ALA A 170 14.32 8.42 -1.23
CA ALA A 170 13.96 7.00 -1.22
C ALA A 170 12.98 6.64 -2.36
N ALA A 171 11.92 7.40 -2.55
CA ALA A 171 10.97 7.19 -3.64
C ALA A 171 11.66 7.38 -5.00
N GLU A 172 12.47 8.43 -5.15
CA GLU A 172 13.27 8.73 -6.33
C GLU A 172 14.19 7.57 -6.72
N THR A 173 14.85 6.96 -5.76
CA THR A 173 15.75 5.80 -5.96
C THR A 173 14.99 4.60 -6.54
N VAL A 174 13.82 4.27 -5.98
CA VAL A 174 13.02 3.16 -6.47
C VAL A 174 12.42 3.45 -7.85
N VAL A 175 11.93 4.69 -8.06
CA VAL A 175 11.38 5.13 -9.36
C VAL A 175 12.46 5.10 -10.45
N ALA A 176 13.68 5.53 -10.13
CA ALA A 176 14.82 5.50 -11.05
C ALA A 176 15.21 4.08 -11.48
N ALA A 177 14.98 3.06 -10.63
CA ALA A 177 15.16 1.65 -10.98
C ALA A 177 14.08 1.12 -11.96
N ARG A 178 13.04 1.89 -12.24
CA ARG A 178 11.99 1.65 -13.24
C ARG A 178 11.24 0.32 -13.05
N PRO A 179 10.57 0.09 -11.90
CA PRO A 179 9.57 -0.96 -11.82
C PRO A 179 8.42 -0.67 -12.81
N ASP A 180 7.68 -1.69 -13.24
CA ASP A 180 6.52 -1.51 -14.12
C ASP A 180 5.30 -0.99 -13.35
N VAL A 181 5.19 -1.38 -12.07
CA VAL A 181 4.13 -0.93 -11.15
C VAL A 181 4.73 -0.55 -9.80
N PHE A 182 4.45 0.65 -9.35
CA PHE A 182 4.76 1.10 -7.99
C PHE A 182 3.51 1.00 -7.12
N ASN A 183 3.54 0.11 -6.14
CA ASN A 183 2.44 -0.14 -5.24
C ASN A 183 2.79 0.31 -3.81
N HIS A 184 1.87 1.01 -3.17
CA HIS A 184 1.88 1.30 -1.74
C HIS A 184 0.46 1.22 -1.19
N ASN A 185 0.23 0.28 -0.29
CA ASN A 185 -1.10 0.07 0.27
C ASN A 185 -1.42 1.09 1.36
N LEU A 186 -2.62 1.67 1.31
CA LEU A 186 -3.18 2.45 2.42
C LEU A 186 -3.68 1.56 3.56
N GLU A 187 -4.07 0.33 3.25
CA GLU A 187 -4.59 -0.72 4.13
C GLU A 187 -5.94 -0.40 4.74
N THR A 188 -6.16 0.82 5.24
CA THR A 188 -7.41 1.21 5.92
C THR A 188 -7.71 2.70 5.71
N VAL A 189 -8.83 3.16 6.27
CA VAL A 189 -9.31 4.55 6.22
C VAL A 189 -8.64 5.44 7.27
N PRO A 190 -8.63 6.78 7.12
CA PRO A 190 -7.93 7.70 8.02
C PRO A 190 -8.27 7.52 9.51
N SER A 191 -9.55 7.32 9.85
CA SER A 191 -10.01 7.16 11.23
C SER A 191 -9.37 5.97 11.95
N ASN A 192 -9.01 4.92 11.21
CA ASN A 192 -8.42 3.70 11.76
C ASN A 192 -6.89 3.73 11.86
N TYR A 193 -6.19 4.76 11.33
CA TYR A 193 -4.72 4.73 11.24
C TYR A 193 -4.04 4.57 12.60
N LEU A 194 -4.49 5.31 13.64
CA LEU A 194 -3.88 5.24 14.96
C LEU A 194 -4.00 3.85 15.61
N SER A 195 -5.12 3.17 15.41
CA SER A 195 -5.37 1.85 16.00
C SER A 195 -4.79 0.70 15.18
N VAL A 196 -4.75 0.84 13.85
CA VAL A 196 -4.39 -0.23 12.91
C VAL A 196 -2.95 -0.10 12.41
N ARG A 197 -2.50 1.12 12.09
CA ARG A 197 -1.17 1.45 11.55
C ARG A 197 -0.50 2.60 12.29
N PRO A 198 -0.19 2.47 13.58
CA PRO A 198 0.30 3.59 14.40
C PRO A 198 1.61 4.20 13.89
N GLY A 199 2.45 3.41 13.20
CA GLY A 199 3.70 3.86 12.59
C GLY A 199 3.57 4.58 11.25
N ALA A 200 2.38 4.60 10.63
CA ALA A 200 2.14 5.22 9.34
C ALA A 200 1.27 6.48 9.45
N ARG A 201 1.19 7.26 8.36
CA ARG A 201 0.34 8.44 8.25
C ARG A 201 -0.38 8.43 6.90
N TYR A 202 -1.70 8.61 6.92
CA TYR A 202 -2.56 8.51 5.75
C TYR A 202 -2.10 9.42 4.60
N PHE A 203 -1.97 10.71 4.88
CA PHE A 203 -1.56 11.69 3.85
C PHE A 203 -0.12 11.50 3.38
N THR A 204 0.76 10.94 4.20
CA THR A 204 2.11 10.56 3.76
C THR A 204 2.05 9.47 2.69
N SER A 205 1.19 8.47 2.88
CA SER A 205 0.97 7.38 1.92
C SER A 205 0.37 7.90 0.60
N ILE A 206 -0.61 8.80 0.65
CA ILE A 206 -1.18 9.47 -0.54
C ILE A 206 -0.08 10.28 -1.26
N ARG A 207 0.68 11.08 -0.52
CA ARG A 207 1.74 11.92 -1.09
C ARG A 207 2.86 11.11 -1.73
N LEU A 208 3.19 9.93 -1.18
CA LEU A 208 4.15 9.02 -1.80
C LEU A 208 3.70 8.60 -3.20
N LEU A 209 2.45 8.15 -3.35
CA LEU A 209 1.89 7.73 -4.65
C LEU A 209 1.82 8.90 -5.64
N GLN A 210 1.39 10.07 -5.17
CA GLN A 210 1.39 11.29 -5.97
C GLN A 210 2.81 11.66 -6.43
N ARG A 211 3.81 11.56 -5.54
CA ARG A 211 5.20 11.84 -5.86
C ARG A 211 5.75 10.91 -6.94
N VAL A 212 5.39 9.63 -6.92
CA VAL A 212 5.75 8.69 -7.99
C VAL A 212 5.19 9.13 -9.35
N LYS A 213 3.94 9.60 -9.40
CA LYS A 213 3.35 10.14 -10.63
C LYS A 213 4.01 11.44 -11.10
N GLU A 214 4.43 12.30 -10.18
CA GLU A 214 5.21 13.50 -10.51
C GLU A 214 6.57 13.15 -11.15
N LEU A 215 7.25 12.12 -10.60
CA LEU A 215 8.56 11.66 -11.08
C LEU A 215 8.48 10.87 -12.40
N ALA A 216 7.46 10.04 -12.53
CA ALA A 216 7.29 9.13 -13.67
C ALA A 216 5.79 9.00 -14.04
N PRO A 217 5.21 9.98 -14.78
CA PRO A 217 3.77 9.99 -15.11
C PRO A 217 3.28 8.74 -15.84
N ALA A 218 4.15 8.07 -16.59
CA ALA A 218 3.83 6.85 -17.34
C ALA A 218 3.89 5.56 -16.48
N MET A 219 4.49 5.62 -15.29
CA MET A 219 4.56 4.48 -14.38
C MET A 219 3.19 4.19 -13.78
N PHE A 220 2.78 2.93 -13.81
CA PHE A 220 1.54 2.55 -13.15
C PHE A 220 1.70 2.59 -11.63
N THR A 221 0.71 3.18 -10.96
CA THR A 221 0.63 3.21 -9.50
C THR A 221 -0.54 2.37 -9.02
N LYS A 222 -0.37 1.78 -7.84
CA LYS A 222 -1.36 0.89 -7.24
C LYS A 222 -1.48 1.12 -5.76
N SER A 223 -2.67 0.89 -5.23
CA SER A 223 -2.92 0.85 -3.79
C SER A 223 -3.90 -0.25 -3.41
N GLY A 224 -4.00 -0.53 -2.12
CA GLY A 224 -4.89 -1.55 -1.59
C GLY A 224 -5.50 -1.19 -0.25
N LEU A 225 -6.70 -1.71 -0.02
CA LEU A 225 -7.43 -1.64 1.23
C LEU A 225 -7.79 -3.04 1.71
N VAL A 226 -7.83 -3.22 3.02
CA VAL A 226 -8.47 -4.37 3.67
C VAL A 226 -9.64 -3.87 4.52
N LEU A 227 -10.82 -4.45 4.28
CA LEU A 227 -12.07 -4.09 4.94
C LEU A 227 -12.36 -5.00 6.11
N GLY A 228 -13.17 -4.52 7.05
CA GLY A 228 -13.55 -5.23 8.26
C GLY A 228 -12.75 -4.82 9.49
N LEU A 229 -12.05 -3.67 9.41
CA LEU A 229 -11.27 -3.07 10.51
C LEU A 229 -12.05 -1.99 11.27
N GLY A 230 -13.33 -1.72 10.90
CA GLY A 230 -14.19 -0.73 11.52
C GLY A 230 -14.45 0.52 10.67
N GLU A 231 -14.02 0.49 9.40
CA GLU A 231 -14.30 1.55 8.43
C GLU A 231 -15.77 1.67 8.10
N GLU A 232 -16.23 2.88 7.84
CA GLU A 232 -17.53 3.15 7.28
C GLU A 232 -17.49 3.21 5.75
N ARG A 233 -18.63 2.94 5.10
CA ARG A 233 -18.73 2.95 3.64
C ARG A 233 -18.29 4.29 3.03
N ASN A 234 -18.72 5.40 3.59
CA ASN A 234 -18.37 6.72 3.07
C ASN A 234 -16.87 7.02 3.17
N GLU A 235 -16.20 6.53 4.21
CA GLU A 235 -14.75 6.66 4.34
C GLU A 235 -14.01 5.88 3.24
N VAL A 236 -14.48 4.67 2.91
CA VAL A 236 -13.91 3.87 1.81
C VAL A 236 -14.07 4.61 0.47
N LEU A 237 -15.23 5.23 0.23
CA LEU A 237 -15.49 6.02 -0.98
C LEU A 237 -14.59 7.27 -1.03
N GLN A 238 -14.38 7.94 0.10
CA GLN A 238 -13.45 9.08 0.20
C GLN A 238 -12.00 8.65 -0.08
N VAL A 239 -11.55 7.51 0.45
CA VAL A 239 -10.21 6.97 0.12
C VAL A 239 -10.06 6.71 -1.38
N MET A 240 -11.10 6.24 -2.07
CA MET A 240 -11.07 6.09 -3.52
C MET A 240 -10.89 7.45 -4.22
N ASP A 241 -11.57 8.50 -3.75
CA ASP A 241 -11.44 9.85 -4.30
C ASP A 241 -10.03 10.42 -4.07
N ASP A 242 -9.49 10.27 -2.87
CA ASP A 242 -8.14 10.71 -2.52
C ASP A 242 -7.07 9.98 -3.38
N LEU A 243 -7.24 8.67 -3.60
CA LEU A 243 -6.35 7.90 -4.47
C LEU A 243 -6.45 8.35 -5.93
N ARG A 244 -7.66 8.67 -6.43
CA ARG A 244 -7.83 9.21 -7.78
C ARG A 244 -7.26 10.64 -7.91
N ALA A 245 -7.38 11.47 -6.87
CA ALA A 245 -6.74 12.78 -6.82
C ALA A 245 -5.20 12.68 -6.86
N ALA A 246 -4.63 11.59 -6.35
CA ALA A 246 -3.20 11.26 -6.45
C ALA A 246 -2.84 10.51 -7.76
N ASP A 247 -3.76 10.42 -8.71
CA ASP A 247 -3.63 9.72 -10.01
C ASP A 247 -3.25 8.24 -9.91
N VAL A 248 -3.76 7.54 -8.89
CA VAL A 248 -3.52 6.10 -8.73
C VAL A 248 -4.32 5.31 -9.75
N ASP A 249 -3.65 4.41 -10.49
CA ASP A 249 -4.22 3.66 -11.61
C ASP A 249 -4.99 2.43 -11.17
N PHE A 250 -4.47 1.67 -10.18
CA PHE A 250 -4.99 0.37 -9.80
C PHE A 250 -5.41 0.32 -8.33
N LEU A 251 -6.51 -0.37 -8.05
CA LEU A 251 -7.04 -0.53 -6.70
C LEU A 251 -7.35 -1.99 -6.38
N THR A 252 -6.95 -2.44 -5.20
CA THR A 252 -7.34 -3.74 -4.67
C THR A 252 -8.07 -3.57 -3.34
N ILE A 253 -9.17 -4.33 -3.15
CA ILE A 253 -9.96 -4.29 -1.93
C ILE A 253 -10.21 -5.73 -1.48
N GLY A 254 -9.76 -6.09 -0.28
CA GLY A 254 -9.91 -7.42 0.30
C GLY A 254 -10.51 -7.41 1.70
N GLN A 255 -10.87 -8.57 2.23
CA GLN A 255 -11.31 -8.71 3.61
C GLN A 255 -10.11 -8.89 4.54
N TYR A 256 -10.07 -8.15 5.63
CA TYR A 256 -9.17 -8.42 6.74
C TYR A 256 -9.50 -9.76 7.39
N LEU A 257 -8.49 -10.59 7.58
CA LEU A 257 -8.61 -11.86 8.32
C LEU A 257 -7.65 -11.80 9.50
N GLN A 258 -8.17 -11.89 10.71
CA GLN A 258 -7.40 -11.79 11.95
C GLN A 258 -6.41 -12.96 12.07
N PRO A 259 -5.08 -12.70 12.12
CA PRO A 259 -4.09 -13.77 12.18
C PRO A 259 -4.08 -14.52 13.52
N SER A 260 -4.27 -13.81 14.63
CA SER A 260 -4.40 -14.38 15.97
C SER A 260 -5.23 -13.46 16.87
N ARG A 261 -5.63 -13.95 18.05
CA ARG A 261 -6.38 -13.15 19.02
C ARG A 261 -5.61 -11.91 19.55
N LYS A 262 -4.32 -11.84 19.34
CA LYS A 262 -3.48 -10.68 19.72
C LYS A 262 -3.48 -9.55 18.66
N HIS A 263 -4.05 -9.81 17.49
CA HIS A 263 -4.18 -8.83 16.41
C HIS A 263 -5.51 -8.07 16.52
N HIS A 264 -5.65 -7.01 15.73
CA HIS A 264 -6.89 -6.26 15.64
C HIS A 264 -8.08 -7.20 15.36
N ALA A 265 -9.20 -7.00 16.05
CA ALA A 265 -10.40 -7.82 15.83
C ALA A 265 -10.98 -7.56 14.43
N VAL A 266 -11.59 -8.59 13.84
CA VAL A 266 -12.49 -8.37 12.70
C VAL A 266 -13.77 -7.73 13.25
N VAL A 267 -14.05 -6.49 12.85
CA VAL A 267 -15.27 -5.77 13.26
C VAL A 267 -16.48 -6.35 12.51
N ARG A 268 -16.32 -6.62 11.21
CA ARG A 268 -17.34 -7.30 10.40
C ARG A 268 -16.72 -8.07 9.24
N PHE A 269 -17.39 -9.10 8.80
CA PHE A 269 -17.13 -9.73 7.51
C PHE A 269 -18.02 -9.07 6.45
N VAL A 270 -17.39 -8.43 5.48
CA VAL A 270 -18.06 -7.73 4.38
C VAL A 270 -18.64 -8.75 3.40
N PRO A 271 -19.92 -8.68 3.05
CA PRO A 271 -20.54 -9.58 2.08
C PRO A 271 -19.93 -9.44 0.67
N PRO A 272 -19.89 -10.51 -0.14
CA PRO A 272 -19.36 -10.47 -1.50
C PRO A 272 -20.01 -9.40 -2.40
N ASP A 273 -21.31 -9.17 -2.26
CA ASP A 273 -22.04 -8.17 -3.05
C ASP A 273 -21.58 -6.76 -2.78
N GLU A 274 -21.17 -6.46 -1.54
CA GLU A 274 -20.61 -5.14 -1.18
C GLU A 274 -19.25 -4.93 -1.85
N PHE A 275 -18.41 -5.96 -1.97
CA PHE A 275 -17.17 -5.90 -2.75
C PHE A 275 -17.45 -5.62 -4.23
N THR A 276 -18.48 -6.27 -4.80
CA THR A 276 -18.91 -6.03 -6.19
C THR A 276 -19.36 -4.59 -6.38
N ALA A 277 -20.09 -4.03 -5.41
CA ALA A 277 -20.48 -2.62 -5.43
C ALA A 277 -19.26 -1.69 -5.37
N TYR A 278 -18.28 -1.95 -4.50
CA TYR A 278 -17.03 -1.18 -4.46
C TYR A 278 -16.24 -1.29 -5.76
N GLU A 279 -16.17 -2.45 -6.40
CA GLU A 279 -15.52 -2.61 -7.70
C GLU A 279 -16.18 -1.73 -8.77
N THR A 280 -17.52 -1.74 -8.83
CA THR A 280 -18.30 -0.94 -9.77
C THR A 280 -18.06 0.55 -9.57
N ILE A 281 -18.12 1.02 -8.31
CA ILE A 281 -17.89 2.42 -7.96
C ILE A 281 -16.46 2.85 -8.29
N ALA A 282 -15.46 2.04 -7.93
CA ALA A 282 -14.07 2.36 -8.21
C ALA A 282 -13.80 2.46 -9.72
N ARG A 283 -14.39 1.57 -10.54
CA ARG A 283 -14.31 1.68 -12.01
C ARG A 283 -14.96 2.96 -12.52
N ALA A 284 -16.12 3.33 -11.99
CA ALA A 284 -16.80 4.58 -12.35
C ALA A 284 -15.98 5.82 -11.96
N LYS A 285 -15.19 5.75 -10.87
CA LYS A 285 -14.24 6.80 -10.45
C LYS A 285 -12.98 6.88 -11.35
N GLY A 286 -12.80 5.97 -12.29
CA GLY A 286 -11.72 6.01 -13.29
C GLY A 286 -10.48 5.21 -12.94
N PHE A 287 -10.53 4.28 -11.98
CA PHE A 287 -9.43 3.30 -11.82
C PHE A 287 -9.37 2.39 -13.04
N LEU A 288 -8.18 2.24 -13.62
CA LEU A 288 -7.96 1.43 -14.81
C LEU A 288 -8.15 -0.07 -14.54
N MET A 289 -7.77 -0.51 -13.34
CA MET A 289 -7.99 -1.87 -12.87
C MET A 289 -8.45 -1.86 -11.41
N VAL A 290 -9.49 -2.63 -11.15
CA VAL A 290 -10.00 -2.87 -9.79
C VAL A 290 -10.15 -4.36 -9.58
N SER A 291 -9.77 -4.83 -8.39
CA SER A 291 -10.09 -6.16 -7.92
C SER A 291 -10.62 -6.05 -6.49
N ALA A 292 -11.86 -6.43 -6.30
CA ALA A 292 -12.53 -6.38 -5.02
C ALA A 292 -13.24 -7.71 -4.75
N SER A 293 -12.80 -8.43 -3.73
CA SER A 293 -13.45 -9.65 -3.23
C SER A 293 -12.92 -10.00 -1.84
N PRO A 294 -13.61 -10.86 -1.07
CA PRO A 294 -13.15 -11.24 0.26
C PRO A 294 -11.72 -11.78 0.31
N LEU A 295 -11.30 -12.49 -0.72
CA LEU A 295 -9.95 -13.09 -0.78
C LEU A 295 -8.95 -12.29 -1.62
N THR A 296 -9.32 -11.13 -2.17
CA THR A 296 -8.39 -10.25 -2.89
C THR A 296 -7.24 -9.83 -1.98
N ARG A 297 -6.02 -9.89 -2.51
CA ARG A 297 -4.78 -9.38 -1.92
C ARG A 297 -4.03 -8.57 -2.98
N SER A 298 -3.20 -7.64 -2.58
CA SER A 298 -2.46 -6.77 -3.51
C SER A 298 -1.72 -7.57 -4.58
N SER A 299 -1.14 -8.70 -4.22
CA SER A 299 -0.40 -9.57 -5.14
C SER A 299 -1.24 -10.56 -5.94
N HIS A 300 -2.54 -10.72 -5.64
CA HIS A 300 -3.39 -11.74 -6.28
C HIS A 300 -3.92 -11.34 -7.68
N THR A 301 -3.84 -10.08 -8.05
CA THR A 301 -4.42 -9.52 -9.29
C THR A 301 -3.58 -9.71 -10.55
N ARG A 302 -2.51 -10.48 -10.51
CA ARG A 302 -1.49 -10.66 -11.56
C ARG A 302 -2.04 -11.02 -12.96
N ALA A 303 -2.98 -11.94 -13.05
CA ALA A 303 -3.50 -12.40 -14.34
C ALA A 303 -4.30 -11.33 -15.10
N ARG A 304 -4.85 -10.33 -14.40
CA ARG A 304 -5.62 -9.23 -15.01
C ARG A 304 -4.71 -8.09 -15.49
N ILE A 305 -3.62 -7.77 -14.79
CA ILE A 305 -2.66 -6.73 -15.19
C ILE A 305 -2.03 -7.09 -16.53
N LEU A 306 -1.64 -8.37 -16.72
CA LEU A 306 -0.95 -8.82 -17.93
C LEU A 306 -1.82 -8.93 -19.17
N ARG A 307 -3.15 -9.05 -19.04
CA ARG A 307 -4.04 -9.21 -20.21
C ARG A 307 -4.45 -7.90 -20.88
N GLY A 308 -4.26 -6.75 -20.24
CA GLY A 308 -4.75 -5.46 -20.71
C GLY A 308 -3.72 -4.38 -20.98
N PHE A 309 -2.51 -4.52 -20.43
CA PHE A 309 -1.52 -3.44 -20.51
C PHE A 309 -0.18 -3.96 -21.02
N ARG A 310 0.17 -3.62 -22.27
CA ARG A 310 1.56 -3.66 -22.71
C ARG A 310 2.28 -2.51 -22.01
N PRO A 311 3.49 -2.75 -21.44
CA PRO A 311 4.33 -1.65 -20.99
C PRO A 311 4.47 -0.65 -22.15
N ARG A 312 4.21 0.62 -21.93
CA ARG A 312 4.56 1.65 -22.90
C ARG A 312 6.07 1.57 -23.09
N ALA A 313 6.49 1.19 -24.28
CA ALA A 313 7.90 1.19 -24.65
C ALA A 313 8.46 2.59 -24.38
N ALA A 314 9.54 2.66 -23.59
CA ALA A 314 10.29 3.88 -23.41
C ALA A 314 10.90 4.27 -24.76
N GLY A 315 10.41 5.34 -25.39
CA GLY A 315 10.96 5.89 -26.62
C GLY A 315 10.00 5.77 -27.80
N GLY A 316 9.07 6.71 -27.88
CA GLY A 316 8.24 6.95 -29.08
C GLY A 316 7.47 8.22 -28.81
N ALA A 317 7.89 9.30 -29.47
CA ALA A 317 7.21 10.57 -29.49
C ALA A 317 5.76 10.42 -29.91
N GLU A 318 4.91 11.22 -29.29
CA GLU A 318 3.60 11.67 -29.75
C GLU A 318 2.79 10.70 -30.61
N ALA A 319 1.78 10.10 -30.01
CA ALA A 319 0.59 9.70 -30.72
C ALA A 319 -0.62 10.35 -30.02
N ASP A 320 -1.03 11.41 -30.62
CA ASP A 320 -2.31 12.09 -30.71
C ASP A 320 -3.43 11.47 -29.87
N HIS A 321 -3.72 12.14 -28.76
CA HIS A 321 -5.00 12.02 -28.10
C HIS A 321 -6.01 12.82 -28.93
N PRO A 322 -7.09 12.23 -29.47
CA PRO A 322 -8.12 13.01 -30.07
C PRO A 322 -8.77 13.87 -28.95
N ARG A 323 -8.37 15.12 -28.90
CA ARG A 323 -9.14 16.15 -28.19
C ARG A 323 -10.52 16.12 -28.81
N LYS A 324 -11.52 15.69 -28.05
CA LYS A 324 -12.92 15.94 -28.38
C LYS A 324 -13.10 17.45 -28.41
N THR A 325 -12.93 18.03 -29.58
CA THR A 325 -13.37 19.38 -29.88
C THR A 325 -14.88 19.41 -29.65
N CYS A 326 -15.33 20.18 -28.68
CA CYS A 326 -16.71 20.60 -28.61
C CYS A 326 -17.03 21.31 -29.94
N ARG A 327 -17.75 20.64 -30.81
CA ARG A 327 -18.39 21.30 -31.96
C ARG A 327 -19.47 22.22 -31.44
N ASN A 328 -19.31 23.48 -31.78
CA ASN A 328 -20.30 24.53 -31.68
C ASN A 328 -21.64 24.03 -32.19
N SER A 329 -22.66 23.99 -31.36
CA SER A 329 -24.06 23.95 -31.77
C SER A 329 -24.55 25.38 -31.92
N PRO A 330 -25.37 25.64 -32.92
CA PRO A 330 -25.83 27.00 -33.22
C PRO A 330 -26.84 27.52 -32.20
N PRO A 331 -27.01 28.86 -32.08
CA PRO A 331 -27.89 29.44 -31.11
C PRO A 331 -29.35 29.34 -31.62
N SER A 332 -30.22 28.67 -30.88
CA SER A 332 -31.65 28.74 -31.11
C SER A 332 -32.41 28.93 -29.78
N ALA A 333 -33.30 29.88 -29.86
CA ALA A 333 -34.45 30.17 -29.02
C ALA A 333 -34.18 30.95 -27.72
N ARG A 334 -34.45 32.23 -27.82
CA ARG A 334 -34.81 33.13 -26.75
C ARG A 334 -36.06 32.60 -26.05
N TYR A 335 -35.98 32.35 -24.78
CA TYR A 335 -37.15 32.32 -23.92
C TYR A 335 -37.11 33.57 -23.01
N ASP A 336 -38.05 34.50 -23.27
CA ASP A 336 -38.35 35.62 -22.40
C ASP A 336 -38.97 35.09 -21.11
N MET A 337 -38.33 35.33 -20.00
CA MET A 337 -38.96 35.22 -18.68
C MET A 337 -39.13 36.59 -18.07
N PRO A 338 -40.31 36.91 -17.55
CA PRO A 338 -40.62 38.24 -17.00
C PRO A 338 -39.92 38.47 -15.65
N ARG A 339 -39.38 39.69 -15.48
CA ARG A 339 -38.80 40.16 -14.21
C ARG A 339 -39.88 40.34 -13.17
N PRO A 340 -39.73 39.88 -11.92
CA PRO A 340 -40.53 40.34 -10.81
C PRO A 340 -39.97 41.67 -10.28
N GLY A 341 -40.89 42.57 -10.00
CA GLY A 341 -40.64 43.96 -9.64
C GLY A 341 -39.90 44.14 -8.31
N CYS A 342 -39.14 45.22 -8.32
CA CYS A 342 -38.55 45.84 -7.16
C CYS A 342 -39.65 46.41 -6.27
N SER A 343 -39.81 45.92 -5.04
CA SER A 343 -40.55 46.65 -3.97
C SER A 343 -39.58 46.96 -2.85
N THR A 344 -39.49 48.23 -2.63
CA THR A 344 -38.83 48.99 -1.58
C THR A 344 -39.10 48.45 -0.17
N TRP A 345 -38.04 48.22 0.59
CA TRP A 345 -38.14 48.22 2.06
C TRP A 345 -36.99 49.05 2.65
N SER A 346 -37.39 50.06 3.44
CA SER A 346 -36.53 50.96 4.19
C SER A 346 -36.11 50.35 5.54
N PRO A 347 -35.04 50.83 6.13
CA PRO A 347 -34.38 50.19 7.28
C PRO A 347 -34.82 50.80 8.61
N THR A 348 -34.95 50.00 9.67
CA THR A 348 -34.86 50.46 11.05
C THR A 348 -34.04 49.53 11.92
N SER A 349 -33.03 50.16 12.51
CA SER A 349 -32.35 49.95 13.81
C SER A 349 -31.94 48.53 14.20
N SER A 350 -30.84 48.25 14.72
CA SER A 350 -29.79 48.85 15.54
C SER A 350 -28.74 47.82 15.90
N ALA A 351 -27.50 48.26 15.94
CA ALA A 351 -26.40 47.84 16.80
C ALA A 351 -25.96 46.39 16.83
N ILE A 352 -24.75 46.10 16.42
CA ILE A 352 -23.52 46.02 17.25
C ILE A 352 -22.28 45.94 16.35
N ARG A 353 -21.34 46.83 16.65
CA ARG A 353 -19.98 46.92 16.04
C ARG A 353 -19.08 45.84 16.58
N ASN A 354 -18.16 45.39 15.73
CA ASN A 354 -16.72 45.39 15.97
C ASN A 354 -16.05 44.64 14.80
N SER A 355 -15.46 45.35 13.97
CA SER A 355 -14.11 45.90 13.78
C SER A 355 -13.10 44.85 13.29
N CYS A 356 -12.94 44.87 11.97
CA CYS A 356 -11.66 44.46 11.30
C CYS A 356 -10.60 45.47 11.65
N ARG A 357 -9.41 45.01 12.04
CA ARG A 357 -8.14 45.71 11.85
C ARG A 357 -7.08 44.78 11.36
N CYS A 358 -6.68 44.98 10.11
CA CYS A 358 -5.32 44.72 9.62
C CYS A 358 -4.38 45.69 10.23
N ALA A 359 -3.24 45.26 10.71
CA ALA A 359 -2.03 46.08 10.75
C ALA A 359 -0.79 45.18 10.66
N ALA A 360 -0.02 45.46 9.65
CA ALA A 360 1.35 44.98 9.42
C ALA A 360 2.34 45.72 10.32
N ALA A 361 3.49 45.09 10.47
CA ALA A 361 4.83 45.66 10.56
C ALA A 361 5.65 45.39 11.84
N SER A 362 6.68 44.63 11.61
CA SER A 362 8.10 44.92 11.83
C SER A 362 8.72 44.88 13.23
N ARG A 363 9.78 44.10 13.24
CA ARG A 363 11.14 44.29 13.79
C ARG A 363 11.48 43.85 15.21
N CYS A 364 12.43 42.94 15.16
CA CYS A 364 13.74 42.96 15.82
C CYS A 364 13.89 42.56 17.30
N ALA A 365 14.76 41.61 17.42
CA ALA A 365 15.99 41.60 18.25
C ALA A 365 15.97 40.77 19.55
N THR A 366 16.80 39.74 19.50
CA THR A 366 17.80 39.30 20.48
C THR A 366 17.37 38.96 21.93
N ALA A 367 17.62 37.73 22.35
CA ALA A 367 18.68 37.42 23.31
C ALA A 367 18.56 35.98 23.86
N ASN A 368 19.66 35.32 23.83
CA ASN A 368 20.19 34.16 24.58
C ASN A 368 19.51 33.73 25.88
N ALA A 369 19.32 32.41 26.00
CA ALA A 369 19.77 31.61 27.15
C ALA A 369 19.55 30.11 26.91
N PRO A 370 20.31 29.19 27.52
CA PRO A 370 20.52 27.81 27.07
C PRO A 370 19.53 26.79 27.65
N PRO A 371 19.48 25.55 27.09
CA PRO A 371 18.48 24.56 27.47
C PRO A 371 18.92 23.75 28.69
N THR A 372 18.04 23.63 29.64
CA THR A 372 18.08 22.64 30.73
C THR A 372 17.68 21.26 30.22
N ALA A 373 18.55 20.31 30.52
CA ALA A 373 18.39 18.89 30.24
C ALA A 373 17.19 18.29 30.98
N ALA A 374 16.31 17.63 30.27
CA ALA A 374 15.35 16.67 30.82
C ALA A 374 15.85 15.26 30.52
N ARG A 375 16.39 14.61 31.55
CA ARG A 375 16.71 13.18 31.56
C ARG A 375 15.42 12.41 31.64
N PHE A 376 15.15 11.55 30.64
CA PHE A 376 14.13 10.51 30.75
C PHE A 376 14.79 9.16 31.06
N TRP A 377 14.32 8.58 32.11
CA TRP A 377 14.69 7.30 32.68
C TRP A 377 14.16 6.14 31.87
N TRP A 378 15.07 5.25 31.48
CA TRP A 378 14.73 3.84 31.28
C TRP A 378 15.27 3.03 32.42
N ARG A 379 14.43 2.41 33.22
CA ARG A 379 14.74 1.25 34.03
C ARG A 379 13.58 0.27 34.06
N ARG A 380 13.94 -0.94 33.65
CA ARG A 380 13.45 -2.31 33.85
C ARG A 380 12.20 -2.71 33.08
#